data_6cce585fafa69a2d3e532de53a79dfc9
#
_entry.id   6cce585fafa69a2d3e532de53a79dfc9
#
_cell.length_a   1.000
_cell.length_b   1.000
_cell.length_c   1.000
_cell.angle_alpha   90.00
_cell.angle_beta   90.00
_cell.angle_gamma   90.00
#
_symmetry.space_group_name_H-M   'P 1'
#
loop_
_entity.id
_entity.type
_entity.pdbx_description
1 polymer ?
#
loop_
_entity_poly.entity_id
_entity_poly.type
_entity_poly.pdbx_seq_one_letter_code
_entity_poly.pdbx_strand_id
1 'polypeptide(L)'
;MPFRIKKGDMVRIISGKDRGREGKVLKVYPKDERLLVEGINLRKRHRRPRRAGEKGSVVELPTPLAAAKAMPKCPSCLKPVRVGMRVLEGGRKRFCKKCKAEF
;
A
#
# COMPACT_ATOMS: atom_id res chain seq x y z
N MET A 1 4.11 -16.19 6.16
CA MET A 1 4.70 -15.74 4.90
C MET A 1 5.36 -14.39 5.12
N PRO A 2 6.63 -14.20 4.76
CA PRO A 2 7.25 -12.89 4.94
C PRO A 2 6.56 -11.86 4.05
N PHE A 3 6.22 -10.72 4.64
CA PHE A 3 5.53 -9.65 3.96
C PHE A 3 6.54 -8.83 3.15
N ARG A 4 6.39 -8.83 1.84
CA ARG A 4 7.38 -8.23 0.92
C ARG A 4 7.18 -6.74 0.65
N ILE A 5 6.02 -6.20 0.99
CA ILE A 5 5.72 -4.78 0.86
C ILE A 5 6.01 -4.08 2.18
N LYS A 6 6.70 -2.95 2.13
CA LYS A 6 7.05 -2.17 3.32
C LYS A 6 6.44 -0.78 3.27
N LYS A 7 6.33 -0.14 4.43
CA LYS A 7 5.92 1.25 4.55
C LYS A 7 6.84 2.13 3.69
N GLY A 8 6.23 3.02 2.92
CA GLY A 8 6.95 3.90 2.02
C GLY A 8 7.11 3.39 0.60
N ASP A 9 6.76 2.13 0.34
CA ASP A 9 6.81 1.57 -1.01
C ASP A 9 5.72 2.17 -1.89
N MET A 10 6.04 2.35 -3.17
CA MET A 10 5.02 2.65 -4.17
C MET A 10 4.40 1.34 -4.66
N VAL A 11 3.07 1.32 -4.73
CA VAL A 11 2.33 0.15 -5.21
C VAL A 11 1.31 0.56 -6.25
N ARG A 12 0.97 -0.37 -7.15
CA ARG A 12 -0.14 -0.23 -8.09
C ARG A 12 -1.24 -1.20 -7.70
N ILE A 13 -2.47 -0.73 -7.70
CA ILE A 13 -3.63 -1.57 -7.41
C ILE A 13 -3.99 -2.35 -8.67
N ILE A 14 -4.06 -3.67 -8.55
CA ILE A 14 -4.26 -4.57 -9.68
C ILE A 14 -5.69 -5.12 -9.78
N SER A 15 -6.50 -4.92 -8.75
CA SER A 15 -7.90 -5.37 -8.77
C SER A 15 -8.77 -4.51 -7.87
N GLY A 16 -10.09 -4.56 -8.09
CA GLY A 16 -11.06 -3.80 -7.32
C GLY A 16 -11.39 -2.45 -7.95
N LYS A 17 -12.08 -1.60 -7.19
CA LYS A 17 -12.54 -0.29 -7.67
C LYS A 17 -11.41 0.69 -8.00
N ASP A 18 -10.25 0.54 -7.37
CA ASP A 18 -9.10 1.43 -7.56
C ASP A 18 -8.06 0.84 -8.53
N ARG A 19 -8.44 -0.18 -9.30
CA ARG A 19 -7.56 -0.82 -10.27
C ARG A 19 -6.88 0.20 -11.19
N GLY A 20 -5.56 0.06 -11.33
CA GLY A 20 -4.74 0.95 -12.15
C GLY A 20 -4.22 2.18 -11.43
N ARG A 21 -4.70 2.46 -10.22
CA ARG A 21 -4.20 3.57 -9.40
C ARG A 21 -2.89 3.18 -8.70
N GLU A 22 -2.06 4.17 -8.48
CA GLU A 22 -0.80 4.01 -7.76
C GLU A 22 -0.81 4.88 -6.51
N GLY A 23 -0.11 4.44 -5.48
CA GLY A 23 -0.01 5.19 -4.25
C GLY A 23 1.13 4.71 -3.38
N LYS A 24 1.46 5.50 -2.36
CA LYS A 24 2.49 5.19 -1.39
C LYS A 24 1.88 4.45 -0.20
N VAL A 25 2.55 3.40 0.24
CA VAL A 25 2.11 2.63 1.42
C VAL A 25 2.36 3.46 2.68
N LEU A 26 1.29 3.78 3.39
CA LEU A 26 1.35 4.53 4.65
C LEU A 26 1.59 3.62 5.85
N LYS A 27 1.00 2.42 5.82
CA LYS A 27 1.11 1.46 6.91
C LYS A 27 0.90 0.04 6.41
N VAL A 28 1.53 -0.92 7.06
CA VAL A 28 1.43 -2.33 6.74
C VAL A 28 0.87 -3.07 7.94
N TYR A 29 -0.08 -3.98 7.69
CA TYR A 29 -0.69 -4.85 8.70
C TYR A 29 -0.38 -6.31 8.35
N PRO A 30 0.82 -6.81 8.69
CA PRO A 30 1.25 -8.15 8.26
C PRO A 30 0.36 -9.29 8.75
N LYS A 31 -0.16 -9.18 9.96
CA LYS A 31 -1.03 -10.22 10.53
C LYS A 31 -2.34 -10.37 9.77
N ASP A 32 -2.88 -9.26 9.26
CA ASP A 32 -4.14 -9.24 8.51
C ASP A 32 -3.93 -9.30 7.00
N GLU A 33 -2.68 -9.30 6.55
CA GLU A 33 -2.30 -9.24 5.13
C GLU A 33 -2.96 -8.06 4.42
N ARG A 34 -2.94 -6.88 5.05
CA ARG A 34 -3.53 -5.64 4.55
C ARG A 34 -2.53 -4.50 4.51
N LEU A 35 -2.82 -3.54 3.63
CA LEU A 35 -2.02 -2.33 3.44
C LEU A 35 -2.91 -1.10 3.54
N LEU A 36 -2.36 -0.03 4.09
CA LEU A 36 -2.96 1.29 4.03
C LEU A 36 -2.18 2.10 2.99
N VAL A 37 -2.83 2.49 1.91
CA VAL A 37 -2.21 3.20 0.79
C VAL A 37 -2.80 4.58 0.63
N GLU A 38 -1.96 5.59 0.47
CA GLU A 38 -2.37 6.98 0.30
C GLU A 38 -3.25 7.16 -0.93
N GLY A 39 -4.41 7.81 -0.76
CA GLY A 39 -5.34 8.09 -1.85
C GLY A 39 -6.09 6.90 -2.40
N ILE A 40 -5.91 5.71 -1.83
CA ILE A 40 -6.50 4.45 -2.29
C ILE A 40 -7.50 3.93 -1.27
N ASN A 41 -8.54 3.28 -1.76
CA ASN A 41 -9.60 2.70 -0.92
C ASN A 41 -10.19 3.71 0.05
N LEU A 42 -10.46 4.90 -0.46
CA LEU A 42 -11.03 5.98 0.34
C LEU A 42 -12.48 5.68 0.69
N ARG A 43 -12.83 5.91 1.94
CA ARG A 43 -14.19 5.80 2.43
C ARG A 43 -14.61 7.11 3.06
N LYS A 44 -15.85 7.51 2.77
CA LYS A 44 -16.45 8.69 3.38
C LYS A 44 -16.90 8.36 4.79
N ARG A 45 -16.52 9.19 5.74
CA ARG A 45 -16.91 9.07 7.11
C ARG A 45 -17.61 10.33 7.56
N HIS A 46 -18.84 10.18 8.08
CA HIS A 46 -19.57 11.30 8.66
C HIS A 46 -19.09 11.54 10.07
N ARG A 47 -18.60 12.75 10.34
CA ARG A 47 -18.24 13.16 11.70
C ARG A 47 -19.44 13.84 12.35
N ARG A 48 -19.75 13.40 13.56
CA ARG A 48 -20.77 14.05 14.38
C ARG A 48 -20.23 15.37 14.93
N PRO A 49 -21.08 16.43 15.09
CA PRO A 49 -20.67 17.65 15.77
C PRO A 49 -20.21 17.35 17.18
N ARG A 50 -19.10 17.94 17.60
CA ARG A 50 -18.57 17.78 18.96
C ARG A 50 -19.12 18.83 19.92
N ARG A 51 -19.65 19.93 19.39
CA ARG A 51 -20.17 21.06 20.16
C ARG A 51 -21.56 21.45 19.64
N ALA A 52 -22.38 22.02 20.52
CA ALA A 52 -23.66 22.59 20.12
C ALA A 52 -23.43 23.67 19.07
N GLY A 53 -24.20 23.64 17.97
CA GLY A 53 -24.04 24.56 16.86
C GLY A 53 -22.98 24.21 15.84
N GLU A 54 -22.13 23.21 16.09
CA GLU A 54 -21.14 22.71 15.13
C GLU A 54 -21.83 21.82 14.10
N LYS A 55 -21.49 22.03 12.82
CA LYS A 55 -22.00 21.17 11.76
C LYS A 55 -21.19 19.88 11.65
N GLY A 56 -21.86 18.78 11.41
CA GLY A 56 -21.19 17.53 11.04
C GLY A 56 -20.41 17.70 9.73
N SER A 57 -19.35 16.95 9.57
CA SER A 57 -18.54 16.97 8.36
C SER A 57 -18.40 15.59 7.75
N VAL A 58 -18.14 15.54 6.44
CA VAL A 58 -17.82 14.31 5.72
C VAL A 58 -16.32 14.34 5.43
N VAL A 59 -15.63 13.29 5.87
CA VAL A 59 -14.18 13.16 5.68
C VAL A 59 -13.90 11.90 4.86
N GLU A 60 -13.05 12.02 3.86
CA GLU A 60 -12.56 10.87 3.11
C GLU A 60 -11.27 10.39 3.77
N LEU A 61 -11.26 9.12 4.19
CA LEU A 61 -10.12 8.51 4.86
C LEU A 61 -9.69 7.25 4.10
N PRO A 62 -8.37 7.04 3.92
CA PRO A 62 -7.91 5.78 3.36
C PRO A 62 -8.20 4.65 4.35
N THR A 63 -8.61 3.51 3.82
CA THR A 63 -8.87 2.31 4.62
C THR A 63 -7.98 1.17 4.14
N PRO A 64 -7.62 0.23 5.03
CA PRO A 64 -6.78 -0.89 4.64
C PRO A 64 -7.42 -1.74 3.53
N LEU A 65 -6.61 -2.20 2.60
CA LEU A 65 -7.03 -3.12 1.54
C LEU A 65 -6.17 -4.38 1.59
N ALA A 66 -6.68 -5.46 0.98
CA ALA A 66 -5.94 -6.71 0.94
C ALA A 66 -4.63 -6.55 0.17
N ALA A 67 -3.53 -7.04 0.72
CA ALA A 67 -2.20 -6.94 0.11
C ALA A 67 -2.15 -7.63 -1.26
N ALA A 68 -2.96 -8.66 -1.48
CA ALA A 68 -3.05 -9.35 -2.77
C ALA A 68 -3.58 -8.46 -3.91
N LYS A 69 -4.25 -7.36 -3.58
CA LYS A 69 -4.77 -6.39 -4.56
C LYS A 69 -3.73 -5.34 -4.99
N ALA A 70 -2.58 -5.32 -4.35
CA ALA A 70 -1.52 -4.36 -4.63
C ALA A 70 -0.26 -5.07 -5.09
N MET A 71 0.44 -4.45 -6.03
CA MET A 71 1.72 -4.96 -6.52
C MET A 71 2.78 -3.89 -6.35
N PRO A 72 3.92 -4.19 -5.73
CA PRO A 72 4.97 -3.20 -5.54
C PRO A 72 5.51 -2.71 -6.87
N LYS A 73 5.83 -1.42 -6.93
CA LYS A 73 6.41 -0.78 -8.10
C LYS A 73 7.90 -0.67 -7.91
N CYS A 74 8.67 -1.20 -8.85
CA CYS A 74 10.13 -1.12 -8.80
C CYS A 74 10.59 0.33 -8.99
N PRO A 75 11.42 0.88 -8.10
CA PRO A 75 11.92 2.24 -8.26
C PRO A 75 12.87 2.42 -9.44
N SER A 76 13.49 1.34 -9.91
CA SER A 76 14.43 1.39 -11.03
C SER A 76 13.74 1.28 -12.39
N CYS A 77 12.87 0.27 -12.59
CA CYS A 77 12.19 0.11 -13.87
C CYS A 77 10.81 0.78 -13.93
N LEU A 78 10.32 1.32 -12.83
CA LEU A 78 9.06 2.06 -12.71
C LEU A 78 7.82 1.27 -13.14
N LYS A 79 7.88 -0.06 -13.06
CA LYS A 79 6.79 -0.95 -13.42
C LYS A 79 6.31 -1.73 -12.20
N PRO A 80 5.03 -2.10 -12.13
CA PRO A 80 4.58 -3.03 -11.10
C PRO A 80 5.24 -4.39 -11.34
N VAL A 81 5.86 -4.94 -10.30
CA VAL A 81 6.66 -6.16 -10.43
C VAL A 81 6.47 -7.04 -9.20
N ARG A 82 6.74 -8.30 -9.37
CA ARG A 82 6.87 -9.21 -8.24
C ARG A 82 8.23 -9.06 -7.60
N VAL A 83 8.25 -9.07 -6.28
CA VAL A 83 9.46 -8.93 -5.49
C VAL A 83 9.99 -10.31 -5.12
N GLY A 84 11.25 -10.56 -5.44
CA GLY A 84 11.98 -11.72 -4.93
C GLY A 84 12.77 -11.35 -3.69
N MET A 85 13.14 -12.35 -2.90
CA MET A 85 13.98 -12.17 -1.72
C MET A 85 15.33 -12.83 -1.96
N ARG A 86 16.39 -12.06 -1.81
CA ARG A 86 17.77 -12.56 -1.91
C ARG A 86 18.35 -12.67 -0.51
N VAL A 87 18.81 -13.86 -0.16
CA VAL A 87 19.43 -14.10 1.14
C VAL A 87 20.93 -13.81 1.03
N LEU A 88 21.40 -12.86 1.84
CA LEU A 88 22.81 -12.45 1.92
C LEU A 88 23.31 -12.65 3.35
N GLU A 89 24.62 -12.63 3.55
CA GLU A 89 25.22 -12.78 4.88
C GLU A 89 24.68 -11.78 5.90
N GLY A 90 24.39 -10.56 5.50
CA GLY A 90 23.84 -9.52 6.37
C GLY A 90 22.32 -9.50 6.49
N GLY A 91 21.60 -10.47 5.91
CA GLY A 91 20.15 -10.54 5.97
C GLY A 91 19.49 -10.77 4.62
N ARG A 92 18.23 -10.36 4.50
CA ARG A 92 17.45 -10.53 3.27
C ARG A 92 17.26 -9.18 2.58
N LYS A 93 17.43 -9.17 1.27
CA LYS A 93 17.13 -7.99 0.45
C LYS A 93 16.08 -8.32 -0.60
N ARG A 94 15.21 -7.34 -0.85
CA ARG A 94 14.20 -7.44 -1.90
C ARG A 94 14.84 -7.08 -3.23
N PHE A 95 14.43 -7.74 -4.28
CA PHE A 95 14.87 -7.39 -5.63
C PHE A 95 13.72 -7.49 -6.62
N CYS A 96 13.79 -6.71 -7.68
CA CYS A 96 12.84 -6.76 -8.78
C CYS A 96 13.12 -7.98 -9.64
N LYS A 97 12.10 -8.83 -9.86
CA LYS A 97 12.26 -10.02 -10.71
C LYS A 97 12.44 -9.70 -12.18
N LYS A 98 12.09 -8.49 -12.61
CA LYS A 98 12.26 -8.07 -14.01
C LYS A 98 13.63 -7.47 -14.29
N CYS A 99 14.05 -6.46 -13.55
CA CYS A 99 15.31 -5.76 -13.79
C CYS A 99 16.44 -6.17 -12.84
N LYS A 100 16.15 -7.00 -11.85
CA LYS A 100 17.10 -7.50 -10.84
C LYS A 100 17.64 -6.43 -9.90
N ALA A 101 17.11 -5.22 -9.92
CA ALA A 101 17.52 -4.17 -8.99
C ALA A 101 17.05 -4.47 -7.57
N GLU A 102 17.89 -4.21 -6.60
CA GLU A 102 17.54 -4.32 -5.18
C GLU A 102 16.89 -3.03 -4.69
N PHE A 103 15.95 -3.18 -3.74
CA PHE A 103 15.29 -2.00 -3.15
C PHE A 103 14.66 -2.27 -1.77
#